data_b8fcea4485b6df189ab615eb8afd8bb0
#
_entry.id   b8fcea4485b6df189ab615eb8afd8bb0
#
_cell.length_a   1.000
_cell.length_b   1.000
_cell.length_c   1.000
_cell.angle_alpha   90.00
_cell.angle_beta   90.00
_cell.angle_gamma   90.00
#
_symmetry.space_group_name_H-M   'P 1'
#
loop_
_entity.id
_entity.type
_entity.pdbx_description
1 polymer ?
#
loop_
_entity_poly.entity_id
_entity_poly.type
_entity_poly.pdbx_seq_one_letter_code
_entity_poly.pdbx_strand_id
1 'polypeptide(L)'
;MAWHKSNPDSQRLATIPQFGPILSSAMVATLGDAARFDSGRRCSAWIGLVPKQNSSGGREQLGGITKTGDRYLRQLLVVAATGMIRRARAHPEDHPWFAGLLERMPPKKAAVALANKMARIAWAVLVHRTPYRSPLVAKPESAAA
;
A
#
# COMPACT_ATOMS: atom_id res chain seq x y z
N MET A 1 11.75 5.37 -18.49
CA MET A 1 12.02 5.05 -17.10
C MET A 1 13.38 5.51 -16.61
N ALA A 2 13.99 6.41 -17.36
CA ALA A 2 15.27 6.99 -16.96
C ALA A 2 15.17 7.70 -15.63
N TRP A 3 14.08 8.42 -15.39
CA TRP A 3 13.88 9.12 -14.13
C TRP A 3 13.88 8.17 -12.92
N HIS A 4 13.18 7.05 -13.04
CA HIS A 4 13.15 6.04 -11.97
C HIS A 4 14.55 5.53 -11.66
N LYS A 5 15.33 5.25 -12.69
CA LYS A 5 16.68 4.71 -12.52
C LYS A 5 17.62 5.70 -11.84
N SER A 6 17.33 6.99 -11.94
CA SER A 6 18.17 8.01 -11.31
C SER A 6 17.65 8.49 -9.95
N ASN A 7 16.48 8.01 -9.53
CA ASN A 7 15.87 8.48 -8.28
C ASN A 7 15.97 7.42 -7.19
N PRO A 8 16.77 7.67 -6.13
CA PRO A 8 16.95 6.67 -5.06
C PRO A 8 15.66 6.33 -4.32
N ASP A 9 14.78 7.30 -4.10
CA ASP A 9 13.51 7.06 -3.42
C ASP A 9 12.61 6.14 -4.23
N SER A 10 12.54 6.39 -5.54
CA SER A 10 11.75 5.54 -6.43
C SER A 10 12.29 4.12 -6.46
N GLN A 11 13.61 3.98 -6.47
CA GLN A 11 14.24 2.66 -6.43
C GLN A 11 13.96 1.92 -5.12
N ARG A 12 13.98 2.64 -3.99
CA ARG A 12 13.64 2.03 -2.71
C ARG A 12 12.19 1.57 -2.68
N LEU A 13 11.26 2.35 -3.24
CA LEU A 13 9.86 1.92 -3.33
C LEU A 13 9.70 0.67 -4.18
N ALA A 14 10.51 0.52 -5.21
CA ALA A 14 10.43 -0.66 -6.09
C ALA A 14 10.82 -1.94 -5.38
N THR A 15 11.39 -1.88 -4.18
CA THR A 15 11.63 -3.08 -3.36
C THR A 15 10.35 -3.63 -2.75
N ILE A 16 9.29 -2.84 -2.69
CA ILE A 16 7.98 -3.31 -2.19
C ILE A 16 7.35 -4.20 -3.26
N PRO A 17 6.79 -5.36 -2.88
CA PRO A 17 6.13 -6.23 -3.85
C PRO A 17 5.07 -5.49 -4.65
N GLN A 18 5.04 -5.69 -5.96
CA GLN A 18 4.11 -5.07 -6.90
C GLN A 18 4.35 -3.57 -7.15
N PHE A 19 5.36 -2.98 -6.55
CA PHE A 19 5.75 -1.61 -6.87
C PHE A 19 6.72 -1.63 -8.05
N GLY A 20 6.20 -1.50 -9.26
CA GLY A 20 7.04 -1.33 -10.44
C GLY A 20 7.50 0.12 -10.59
N PRO A 21 8.25 0.42 -11.68
CA PRO A 21 8.77 1.77 -11.89
C PRO A 21 7.69 2.84 -12.01
N ILE A 22 6.55 2.50 -12.58
CA ILE A 22 5.46 3.47 -12.77
C ILE A 22 4.86 3.87 -11.42
N LEU A 23 4.47 2.90 -10.60
CA LEU A 23 3.90 3.20 -9.28
C LEU A 23 4.92 3.89 -8.39
N SER A 24 6.16 3.40 -8.38
CA SER A 24 7.21 3.98 -7.55
C SER A 24 7.47 5.43 -7.90
N SER A 25 7.62 5.75 -9.17
CA SER A 25 7.88 7.12 -9.59
C SER A 25 6.67 8.02 -9.40
N ALA A 26 5.46 7.50 -9.64
CA ALA A 26 4.23 8.27 -9.41
C ALA A 26 4.08 8.62 -7.92
N MET A 27 4.41 7.68 -7.04
CA MET A 27 4.33 7.89 -5.61
C MET A 27 5.27 9.00 -5.16
N VAL A 28 6.53 8.95 -5.59
CA VAL A 28 7.51 9.98 -5.24
C VAL A 28 7.08 11.35 -5.78
N ALA A 29 6.66 11.40 -7.03
CA ALA A 29 6.28 12.65 -7.67
C ALA A 29 5.04 13.27 -7.01
N THR A 30 4.08 12.46 -6.62
CA THR A 30 2.83 12.94 -6.06
C THR A 30 2.96 13.33 -4.60
N LEU A 31 3.67 12.54 -3.80
CA LEU A 31 3.82 12.81 -2.37
C LEU A 31 4.77 13.97 -2.08
N GLY A 32 5.78 14.16 -2.92
CA GLY A 32 6.81 15.13 -2.63
C GLY A 32 7.59 14.71 -1.39
N ASP A 33 7.63 15.55 -0.36
CA ASP A 33 8.30 15.20 0.87
C ASP A 33 7.38 14.38 1.77
N ALA A 34 7.69 13.09 1.90
CA ALA A 34 6.87 12.19 2.70
C ALA A 34 6.88 12.56 4.19
N ALA A 35 7.92 13.25 4.65
CA ALA A 35 8.03 13.65 6.05
C ALA A 35 6.97 14.69 6.45
N ARG A 36 6.29 15.33 5.50
CA ARG A 36 5.21 16.25 5.80
C ARG A 36 3.97 15.57 6.41
N PHE A 37 3.89 14.26 6.28
CA PHE A 37 2.83 13.49 6.92
C PHE A 37 3.34 12.96 8.26
N ASP A 38 2.54 13.09 9.31
CA ASP A 38 2.92 12.64 10.65
C ASP A 38 2.99 11.12 10.75
N SER A 39 2.28 10.42 9.90
CA SER A 39 2.23 8.96 9.93
C SER A 39 1.84 8.40 8.58
N GLY A 40 2.04 7.11 8.40
CA GLY A 40 1.57 6.42 7.20
C GLY A 40 0.08 6.48 7.06
N ARG A 41 -0.64 6.47 8.17
CA ARG A 41 -2.10 6.58 8.17
C ARG A 41 -2.55 7.93 7.60
N ARG A 42 -1.85 9.00 7.94
CA ARG A 42 -2.15 10.32 7.38
C ARG A 42 -1.87 10.40 5.90
N CYS A 43 -0.77 9.79 5.47
CA CYS A 43 -0.44 9.70 4.06
C CYS A 43 -1.53 8.95 3.29
N SER A 44 -1.95 7.80 3.80
CA SER A 44 -3.00 7.01 3.17
C SER A 44 -4.33 7.76 3.12
N ALA A 45 -4.66 8.50 4.16
CA ALA A 45 -5.87 9.33 4.20
C ALA A 45 -5.80 10.43 3.14
N TRP A 46 -4.63 11.04 2.97
CA TRP A 46 -4.44 12.09 1.97
C TRP A 46 -4.64 11.55 0.54
N ILE A 47 -4.23 10.31 0.30
CA ILE A 47 -4.45 9.65 -0.99
C ILE A 47 -5.92 9.27 -1.19
N GLY A 48 -6.68 9.17 -0.10
CA GLY A 48 -8.10 8.87 -0.17
C GLY A 48 -8.43 7.39 -0.06
N LEU A 49 -7.56 6.62 0.58
CA LEU A 49 -7.72 5.18 0.72
C LEU A 49 -8.32 4.76 2.06
N VAL A 50 -8.69 5.72 2.91
CA VAL A 50 -9.34 5.39 4.18
C VAL A 50 -10.85 5.38 4.01
N PRO A 51 -11.56 4.54 4.78
CA PRO A 51 -13.02 4.51 4.71
C PRO A 51 -13.62 5.83 5.19
N LYS A 52 -14.73 6.21 4.59
CA LYS A 52 -15.54 7.30 5.10
C LYS A 52 -16.19 6.85 6.40
N GLN A 53 -16.19 7.75 7.38
CA GLN A 53 -16.92 7.52 8.61
C GLN A 53 -18.19 8.36 8.59
N ASN A 54 -19.34 7.68 8.65
CA ASN A 54 -20.62 8.33 8.81
C ASN A 54 -21.16 7.97 10.19
N SER A 55 -21.12 8.93 11.11
CA SER A 55 -21.73 8.79 12.43
C SER A 55 -23.03 9.56 12.43
N SER A 56 -24.13 8.88 12.55
CA SER A 56 -25.40 9.56 12.78
C SER A 56 -26.22 8.74 13.77
N GLY A 57 -26.80 9.39 14.75
CA GLY A 57 -27.63 8.73 15.74
C GLY A 57 -26.90 7.67 16.56
N GLY A 58 -25.62 7.86 16.81
CA GLY A 58 -24.83 6.92 17.59
C GLY A 58 -24.35 5.70 16.84
N ARG A 59 -24.59 5.63 15.54
CA ARG A 59 -24.08 4.53 14.71
C ARG A 59 -22.90 4.98 13.89
N GLU A 60 -21.81 4.23 13.98
CA GLU A 60 -20.70 4.39 13.07
C GLU A 60 -20.92 3.47 11.89
N GLN A 61 -21.00 4.04 10.70
CA GLN A 61 -21.05 3.27 9.47
C GLN A 61 -19.81 3.57 8.66
N LEU A 62 -19.07 2.53 8.32
CA LEU A 62 -17.94 2.66 7.41
C LEU A 62 -18.46 2.56 6.00
N GLY A 63 -18.39 3.66 5.26
CA GLY A 63 -18.73 3.67 3.84
C GLY A 63 -17.54 3.25 2.99
N GLY A 64 -17.60 3.53 1.71
CA GLY A 64 -16.47 3.36 0.83
C GLY A 64 -15.32 4.30 1.19
N ILE A 65 -14.21 4.18 0.50
CA ILE A 65 -13.07 5.07 0.71
C ILE A 65 -13.42 6.51 0.35
N THR A 66 -12.70 7.47 0.94
CA THR A 66 -13.01 8.89 0.75
C THR A 66 -12.78 9.38 -0.67
N LYS A 67 -11.83 8.78 -1.38
CA LYS A 67 -11.46 9.13 -2.75
C LYS A 67 -11.03 10.59 -2.91
N THR A 68 -10.50 11.18 -1.84
CA THR A 68 -9.85 12.48 -1.91
C THR A 68 -8.41 12.28 -2.41
N GLY A 69 -7.79 13.33 -2.90
CA GLY A 69 -6.42 13.25 -3.36
C GLY A 69 -6.30 12.75 -4.78
N ASP A 70 -5.12 12.28 -5.13
CA ASP A 70 -4.78 11.95 -6.51
C ASP A 70 -5.42 10.65 -6.96
N ARG A 71 -6.31 10.77 -7.95
CA ARG A 71 -7.03 9.62 -8.49
C ARG A 71 -6.10 8.63 -9.19
N TYR A 72 -5.13 9.15 -9.92
CA TYR A 72 -4.21 8.29 -10.66
C TYR A 72 -3.36 7.43 -9.72
N LEU A 73 -2.81 8.03 -8.67
CA LEU A 73 -2.02 7.30 -7.70
C LEU A 73 -2.87 6.24 -7.00
N ARG A 74 -4.10 6.60 -6.63
CA ARG A 74 -5.01 5.65 -5.99
C ARG A 74 -5.31 4.45 -6.89
N GLN A 75 -5.53 4.71 -8.19
CA GLN A 75 -5.77 3.63 -9.15
C GLN A 75 -4.56 2.71 -9.28
N LEU A 76 -3.36 3.29 -9.36
CA LEU A 76 -2.15 2.49 -9.45
C LEU A 76 -1.96 1.60 -8.23
N LEU A 77 -2.23 2.12 -7.04
CA LEU A 77 -2.14 1.35 -5.80
C LEU A 77 -3.15 0.21 -5.76
N VAL A 78 -4.37 0.47 -6.19
CA VAL A 78 -5.39 -0.58 -6.22
C VAL A 78 -5.08 -1.66 -7.25
N VAL A 79 -4.54 -1.27 -8.40
CA VAL A 79 -4.11 -2.25 -9.41
C VAL A 79 -2.98 -3.12 -8.87
N ALA A 80 -2.00 -2.51 -8.21
CA ALA A 80 -0.90 -3.26 -7.60
C ALA A 80 -1.42 -4.21 -6.53
N ALA A 81 -2.34 -3.75 -5.69
CA ALA A 81 -2.94 -4.59 -4.66
C ALA A 81 -3.73 -5.75 -5.26
N THR A 82 -4.45 -5.52 -6.35
CA THR A 82 -5.19 -6.56 -7.04
C THR A 82 -4.23 -7.63 -7.57
N GLY A 83 -3.10 -7.21 -8.13
CA GLY A 83 -2.07 -8.15 -8.59
C GLY A 83 -1.50 -8.99 -7.45
N MET A 84 -1.28 -8.38 -6.29
CA MET A 84 -0.79 -9.11 -5.12
C MET A 84 -1.82 -10.13 -4.62
N ILE A 85 -3.10 -9.77 -4.61
CA ILE A 85 -4.16 -10.68 -4.20
C ILE A 85 -4.25 -11.86 -5.16
N ARG A 86 -4.13 -11.60 -6.45
CA ARG A 86 -4.15 -12.67 -7.46
C ARG A 86 -3.01 -13.65 -7.22
N ARG A 87 -1.81 -13.14 -6.92
CA ARG A 87 -0.66 -13.95 -6.62
C ARG A 87 -0.85 -14.75 -5.32
N ALA A 88 -1.42 -14.13 -4.30
CA ALA A 88 -1.69 -14.79 -3.03
C ALA A 88 -2.72 -15.91 -3.16
N ARG A 89 -3.71 -15.73 -4.02
CA ARG A 89 -4.70 -16.79 -4.27
C ARG A 89 -4.10 -17.97 -4.99
N ALA A 90 -3.12 -17.73 -5.85
CA ALA A 90 -2.43 -18.81 -6.55
C ALA A 90 -1.44 -19.54 -5.63
N HIS A 91 -0.89 -18.85 -4.64
CA HIS A 91 0.14 -19.41 -3.74
C HIS A 91 -0.17 -19.03 -2.29
N PRO A 92 -1.27 -19.54 -1.73
CA PRO A 92 -1.68 -19.13 -0.37
C PRO A 92 -0.68 -19.49 0.70
N GLU A 93 0.10 -20.54 0.51
CA GLU A 93 1.10 -20.95 1.49
C GLU A 93 2.22 -19.93 1.65
N ASP A 94 2.49 -19.14 0.59
CA ASP A 94 3.52 -18.10 0.64
C ASP A 94 3.00 -16.80 1.21
N HIS A 95 1.69 -16.68 1.37
CA HIS A 95 1.05 -15.41 1.75
C HIS A 95 -0.06 -15.63 2.78
N PRO A 96 0.26 -16.11 3.99
CA PRO A 96 -0.77 -16.45 4.97
C PRO A 96 -1.61 -15.25 5.43
N TRP A 97 -1.01 -14.05 5.46
CA TRP A 97 -1.76 -12.86 5.83
C TRP A 97 -2.89 -12.59 4.83
N PHE A 98 -2.60 -12.74 3.54
CA PHE A 98 -3.60 -12.53 2.51
C PHE A 98 -4.67 -13.59 2.53
N ALA A 99 -4.29 -14.85 2.79
CA ALA A 99 -5.25 -15.93 2.88
C ALA A 99 -6.29 -15.63 3.95
N GLY A 100 -5.85 -15.18 5.12
CA GLY A 100 -6.76 -14.80 6.19
C GLY A 100 -7.64 -13.62 5.83
N LEU A 101 -7.08 -12.65 5.13
CA LEU A 101 -7.83 -11.48 4.70
C LEU A 101 -8.94 -11.85 3.71
N LEU A 102 -8.63 -12.73 2.75
CA LEU A 102 -9.58 -13.14 1.73
C LEU A 102 -10.71 -14.02 2.26
N GLU A 103 -10.49 -14.68 3.40
CA GLU A 103 -11.57 -15.42 4.07
C GLU A 103 -12.60 -14.50 4.68
N ARG A 104 -12.21 -13.27 5.03
CA ARG A 104 -13.07 -12.34 5.76
C ARG A 104 -13.77 -11.32 4.88
N MET A 105 -13.27 -11.09 3.67
CA MET A 105 -13.85 -10.04 2.82
C MET A 105 -13.71 -10.36 1.34
N PRO A 106 -14.59 -9.77 0.51
CA PRO A 106 -14.53 -9.95 -0.94
C PRO A 106 -13.22 -9.42 -1.51
N PRO A 107 -12.76 -9.94 -2.66
CA PRO A 107 -11.49 -9.52 -3.25
C PRO A 107 -11.39 -8.03 -3.52
N LYS A 108 -12.46 -7.37 -3.94
CA LYS A 108 -12.42 -5.93 -4.20
C LYS A 108 -12.16 -5.12 -2.93
N LYS A 109 -12.82 -5.49 -1.82
CA LYS A 109 -12.58 -4.84 -0.53
C LYS A 109 -11.19 -5.15 -0.03
N ALA A 110 -10.73 -6.37 -0.21
CA ALA A 110 -9.39 -6.77 0.17
C ALA A 110 -8.34 -5.97 -0.60
N ALA A 111 -8.57 -5.72 -1.90
CA ALA A 111 -7.64 -4.93 -2.70
C ALA A 111 -7.52 -3.50 -2.18
N VAL A 112 -8.64 -2.89 -1.80
CA VAL A 112 -8.63 -1.52 -1.25
C VAL A 112 -7.93 -1.49 0.10
N ALA A 113 -8.22 -2.46 0.97
CA ALA A 113 -7.55 -2.56 2.27
C ALA A 113 -6.04 -2.75 2.11
N LEU A 114 -5.64 -3.58 1.16
CA LEU A 114 -4.24 -3.80 0.87
C LEU A 114 -3.59 -2.56 0.28
N ALA A 115 -4.28 -1.85 -0.62
CA ALA A 115 -3.76 -0.61 -1.18
C ALA A 115 -3.49 0.41 -0.08
N ASN A 116 -4.37 0.51 0.91
CA ASN A 116 -4.16 1.34 2.09
C ASN A 116 -2.89 0.92 2.82
N LYS A 117 -2.72 -0.38 3.06
CA LYS A 117 -1.52 -0.90 3.74
C LYS A 117 -0.27 -0.62 2.92
N MET A 118 -0.32 -0.81 1.61
CA MET A 118 0.81 -0.54 0.73
C MET A 118 1.21 0.93 0.75
N ALA A 119 0.23 1.83 0.79
CA ALA A 119 0.51 3.26 0.91
C ALA A 119 1.23 3.59 2.22
N ARG A 120 0.82 2.96 3.32
CA ARG A 120 1.49 3.15 4.62
C ARG A 120 2.90 2.60 4.62
N ILE A 121 3.11 1.45 3.99
CA ILE A 121 4.43 0.86 3.84
C ILE A 121 5.32 1.77 3.00
N ALA A 122 4.79 2.29 1.90
CA ALA A 122 5.53 3.20 1.03
C ALA A 122 5.96 4.46 1.78
N TRP A 123 5.05 5.01 2.60
CA TRP A 123 5.39 6.16 3.43
C TRP A 123 6.58 5.83 4.35
N ALA A 124 6.54 4.68 5.00
CA ALA A 124 7.61 4.27 5.91
C ALA A 124 8.95 4.10 5.19
N VAL A 125 8.93 3.49 4.01
CA VAL A 125 10.13 3.33 3.19
C VAL A 125 10.71 4.69 2.83
N LEU A 126 9.88 5.65 2.45
CA LEU A 126 10.34 6.98 2.06
C LEU A 126 10.89 7.77 3.25
N VAL A 127 10.21 7.72 4.39
CA VAL A 127 10.62 8.48 5.57
C VAL A 127 11.89 7.93 6.19
N HIS A 128 11.97 6.61 6.32
CA HIS A 128 13.12 5.97 6.95
C HIS A 128 14.26 5.72 5.99
N ARG A 129 14.04 5.91 4.68
CA ARG A 129 15.05 5.74 3.63
C ARG A 129 15.70 4.37 3.66
N THR A 130 14.88 3.34 3.90
CA THR A 130 15.34 1.96 3.92
C THR A 130 14.53 1.15 2.93
N PRO A 131 15.13 0.10 2.32
CA PRO A 131 14.36 -0.79 1.47
C PRO A 131 13.28 -1.49 2.26
N TYR A 132 12.27 -1.99 1.55
CA TYR A 132 11.21 -2.76 2.15
C TYR A 132 11.75 -4.03 2.77
N ARG A 133 11.36 -4.27 4.02
CA ARG A 133 11.65 -5.52 4.71
C ARG A 133 10.33 -6.18 5.03
N SER A 134 10.19 -7.33 4.45
CA SER A 134 8.93 -8.00 4.31
C SER A 134 8.21 -8.43 5.57
N PRO A 135 7.25 -7.68 6.09
CA PRO A 135 6.27 -8.27 6.99
C PRO A 135 5.13 -8.97 6.22
N LEU A 136 5.02 -8.73 4.90
CA LEU A 136 3.97 -9.35 4.09
C LEU A 136 4.33 -10.75 3.65
N VAL A 137 5.64 -11.01 3.47
CA VAL A 137 6.14 -12.32 3.13
C VAL A 137 7.12 -12.71 4.21
N ALA A 138 6.64 -13.40 5.20
CA ALA A 138 7.45 -13.75 6.35
C ALA A 138 8.54 -14.72 5.96
N LYS A 139 9.80 -14.36 6.25
CA LYS A 139 10.90 -15.28 6.12
C LYS A 139 11.60 -15.37 7.45
N PRO A 140 11.19 -16.33 8.24
CA PRO A 140 11.70 -16.43 9.61
C PRO A 140 13.19 -16.70 9.67
N GLU A 141 13.74 -17.24 8.63
CA GLU A 141 15.12 -17.63 8.67
C GLU A 141 16.07 -16.46 8.66
N SER A 142 15.66 -15.38 8.15
CA SER A 142 16.54 -14.20 8.19
C SER A 142 16.92 -13.86 9.60
N ALA A 143 16.10 -14.22 10.54
CA ALA A 143 16.38 -14.00 11.94
C ALA A 143 17.48 -14.90 12.43
N ALA A 144 17.68 -16.03 11.80
CA ALA A 144 18.69 -16.97 12.21
C ALA A 144 20.09 -16.52 11.83
N ALA A 145 20.17 -15.59 10.95
CA ALA A 145 21.47 -15.11 10.50
C ALA A 145 22.15 -14.25 11.56
#